data_903739328ba90ca7078f17600b343a94
#
_entry.id   903739328ba90ca7078f17600b343a94
#
_cell.length_a   1.000
_cell.length_b   1.000
_cell.length_c   1.000
_cell.angle_alpha   90.00
_cell.angle_beta   90.00
_cell.angle_gamma   90.00
#
_symmetry.space_group_name_H-M   'P 1'
#
loop_
_entity.id
_entity.type
_entity.pdbx_description
1 polymer ?
#
loop_
_entity_poly.entity_id
_entity_poly.type
_entity_poly.pdbx_seq_one_letter_code
_entity_poly.pdbx_strand_id
1 'polypeptide(L)'
;MPENEREYENVLRPLSLRDFSGQAKVVENLKVFVMAARMRKEALDHVLLHGPPGLGKTTLSNIIANELGVGFKVTSGPVLDKPGDLAGGLTSLEKNDVLFIDEIHRLSPIVEEYLYSAMEDYRIDIVIDKGPSARSIQIDLAPFTLIGATTRSGLLTSPLRARFGINMHLEYYDMETLTKIVLRSANILNVKCELNAAREIASRSRGTPRIANALLRRVRDFAQVKGNGDIDKAIACFSLEALNIDRYGLDQIDNKLLTTIIDKFKGGPVGLTTIATALGEDPGTLEEVYEPFLIKEGFIKRTPRGREVTDLAYTHLGRSRVGEQGFLFD
;
A
#
# COMPACT_ATOMS: atom_id res chain seq x y z
N MET A 1 -1.29 14.89 2.01
CA MET A 1 -2.68 14.69 2.44
C MET A 1 -3.11 15.85 3.30
N PRO A 2 -4.30 16.44 3.09
CA PRO A 2 -4.88 17.43 4.00
C PRO A 2 -5.00 16.83 5.41
N GLU A 3 -4.88 17.66 6.43
CA GLU A 3 -4.93 17.27 7.86
C GLU A 3 -6.20 16.44 8.19
N ASN A 4 -7.34 16.85 7.67
CA ASN A 4 -8.62 16.15 7.81
C ASN A 4 -8.66 14.73 7.21
N GLU A 5 -7.83 14.42 6.23
CA GLU A 5 -7.75 13.05 5.67
C GLU A 5 -6.93 12.12 6.55
N ARG A 6 -5.87 12.64 7.16
CA ARG A 6 -5.05 11.86 8.11
C ARG A 6 -5.83 11.53 9.38
N GLU A 7 -6.59 12.47 9.91
CA GLU A 7 -7.44 12.25 11.07
C GLU A 7 -8.51 11.20 10.79
N TYR A 8 -9.17 11.29 9.63
CA TYR A 8 -10.18 10.34 9.21
C TYR A 8 -9.60 8.91 9.08
N GLU A 9 -8.47 8.76 8.39
CA GLU A 9 -7.81 7.45 8.28
C GLU A 9 -7.39 6.90 9.65
N ASN A 10 -6.87 7.74 10.55
CA ASN A 10 -6.41 7.31 11.86
C ASN A 10 -7.56 6.77 12.73
N VAL A 11 -8.72 7.42 12.69
CA VAL A 11 -9.93 6.96 13.45
C VAL A 11 -10.40 5.58 12.96
N LEU A 12 -10.27 5.30 11.67
CA LEU A 12 -10.71 4.02 11.09
C LEU A 12 -9.70 2.88 11.25
N ARG A 13 -8.43 3.19 11.60
CA ARG A 13 -7.39 2.16 11.74
C ARG A 13 -7.66 1.25 12.93
N PRO A 14 -7.60 -0.08 12.75
CA PRO A 14 -7.60 -1.01 13.87
C PRO A 14 -6.34 -0.83 14.72
N LEU A 15 -6.48 -1.02 16.03
CA LEU A 15 -5.40 -0.86 17.00
C LEU A 15 -4.89 -2.20 17.55
N SER A 16 -5.56 -3.31 17.27
CA SER A 16 -5.19 -4.65 17.70
C SER A 16 -5.24 -5.67 16.57
N LEU A 17 -4.54 -6.78 16.72
CA LEU A 17 -4.61 -7.91 15.79
C LEU A 17 -6.01 -8.57 15.75
N ARG A 18 -6.84 -8.37 16.76
CA ARG A 18 -8.22 -8.88 16.78
C ARG A 18 -9.13 -8.09 15.85
N ASP A 19 -8.90 -6.78 15.77
CA ASP A 19 -9.71 -5.86 14.96
C ASP A 19 -9.23 -5.77 13.51
N PHE A 20 -8.05 -6.33 13.23
CA PHE A 20 -7.47 -6.33 11.89
C PHE A 20 -8.12 -7.42 11.04
N SER A 21 -8.92 -7.00 10.06
CA SER A 21 -9.61 -7.90 9.14
C SER A 21 -8.74 -8.26 7.94
N GLY A 22 -8.81 -9.52 7.52
CA GLY A 22 -8.05 -10.02 6.36
C GLY A 22 -6.62 -10.45 6.70
N GLN A 23 -5.86 -10.86 5.69
CA GLN A 23 -4.47 -11.33 5.84
C GLN A 23 -4.32 -12.46 6.88
N ALA A 24 -5.27 -13.41 6.94
CA ALA A 24 -5.43 -14.36 8.03
C ALA A 24 -4.13 -15.08 8.43
N LYS A 25 -3.38 -15.60 7.46
CA LYS A 25 -2.10 -16.28 7.70
C LYS A 25 -1.04 -15.34 8.29
N VAL A 26 -0.95 -14.11 7.79
CA VAL A 26 -0.02 -13.09 8.29
C VAL A 26 -0.33 -12.75 9.73
N VAL A 27 -1.61 -12.50 10.04
CA VAL A 27 -2.09 -12.16 11.38
C VAL A 27 -1.86 -13.31 12.35
N GLU A 28 -2.14 -14.55 11.95
CA GLU A 28 -1.94 -15.73 12.79
C GLU A 28 -0.46 -15.93 13.15
N ASN A 29 0.43 -15.85 12.17
CA ASN A 29 1.87 -15.93 12.40
C ASN A 29 2.38 -14.79 13.29
N LEU A 30 1.95 -13.55 13.04
CA LEU A 30 2.34 -12.40 13.87
C LEU A 30 1.89 -12.53 15.31
N LYS A 31 0.70 -13.09 15.57
CA LYS A 31 0.24 -13.38 16.94
C LYS A 31 1.24 -14.29 17.68
N VAL A 32 1.71 -15.34 17.01
CA VAL A 32 2.67 -16.28 17.59
C VAL A 32 4.01 -15.58 17.86
N PHE A 33 4.55 -14.85 16.88
CA PHE A 33 5.85 -14.18 17.01
C PHE A 33 5.84 -13.09 18.07
N VAL A 34 4.81 -12.25 18.10
CA VAL A 34 4.63 -11.20 19.11
C VAL A 34 4.48 -11.80 20.51
N MET A 35 3.67 -12.85 20.66
CA MET A 35 3.52 -13.54 21.94
C MET A 35 4.83 -14.13 22.42
N ALA A 36 5.59 -14.78 21.56
CA ALA A 36 6.89 -15.38 21.87
C ALA A 36 7.91 -14.32 22.32
N ALA A 37 8.03 -13.19 21.58
CA ALA A 37 8.90 -12.09 21.95
C ALA A 37 8.53 -11.49 23.32
N ARG A 38 7.23 -11.29 23.59
CA ARG A 38 6.75 -10.83 24.91
C ARG A 38 7.10 -11.81 26.04
N MET A 39 6.94 -13.11 25.83
CA MET A 39 7.27 -14.13 26.85
C MET A 39 8.75 -14.12 27.19
N ARG A 40 9.63 -13.92 26.18
CA ARG A 40 11.09 -13.84 26.38
C ARG A 40 11.55 -12.45 26.86
N LYS A 41 10.69 -11.42 26.78
CA LYS A 41 11.01 -10.01 27.06
C LYS A 41 12.15 -9.48 26.18
N GLU A 42 12.15 -9.89 24.92
CA GLU A 42 13.12 -9.54 23.90
C GLU A 42 12.47 -8.69 22.81
N ALA A 43 13.29 -7.98 22.05
CA ALA A 43 12.83 -7.36 20.80
C ALA A 43 12.31 -8.45 19.85
N LEU A 44 11.28 -8.12 19.09
CA LEU A 44 10.83 -8.99 18.00
C LEU A 44 11.89 -8.97 16.89
N ASP A 45 12.09 -10.08 16.20
CA ASP A 45 12.91 -10.11 14.98
C ASP A 45 12.45 -9.03 13.98
N HIS A 46 13.40 -8.51 13.21
CA HIS A 46 13.07 -7.50 12.20
C HIS A 46 12.06 -8.01 11.18
N VAL A 47 11.07 -7.18 10.85
CA VAL A 47 9.91 -7.53 10.01
C VAL A 47 9.94 -6.77 8.70
N LEU A 48 9.82 -7.47 7.57
CA LEU A 48 9.57 -6.88 6.27
C LEU A 48 8.12 -7.10 5.85
N LEU A 49 7.38 -6.00 5.66
CA LEU A 49 6.03 -6.00 5.12
C LEU A 49 6.07 -5.54 3.67
N HIS A 50 5.67 -6.38 2.73
CA HIS A 50 5.69 -6.02 1.33
C HIS A 50 4.36 -6.37 0.63
N GLY A 51 4.07 -5.66 -0.45
CA GLY A 51 2.84 -5.82 -1.23
C GLY A 51 2.30 -4.49 -1.74
N PRO A 52 1.23 -4.51 -2.55
CA PRO A 52 0.62 -3.32 -3.12
C PRO A 52 0.30 -2.21 -2.12
N PRO A 53 0.16 -0.96 -2.56
CA PRO A 53 -0.20 0.15 -1.67
C PRO A 53 -1.62 -0.01 -1.10
N GLY A 54 -1.89 0.57 0.08
CA GLY A 54 -3.23 0.61 0.66
C GLY A 54 -3.71 -0.66 1.36
N LEU A 55 -2.86 -1.69 1.52
CA LEU A 55 -3.20 -2.98 2.14
C LEU A 55 -3.03 -3.02 3.67
N GLY A 56 -2.58 -1.92 4.30
CA GLY A 56 -2.49 -1.83 5.76
C GLY A 56 -1.11 -2.11 6.34
N LYS A 57 0.01 -2.03 5.57
CA LYS A 57 1.38 -2.22 6.07
C LYS A 57 1.68 -1.35 7.29
N THR A 58 1.47 -0.04 7.19
CA THR A 58 1.66 0.92 8.29
C THR A 58 0.74 0.64 9.48
N THR A 59 -0.51 0.24 9.22
CA THR A 59 -1.47 -0.12 10.26
C THR A 59 -0.99 -1.35 11.03
N LEU A 60 -0.56 -2.38 10.31
CA LEU A 60 -0.07 -3.62 10.92
C LEU A 60 1.20 -3.38 11.74
N SER A 61 2.10 -2.49 11.27
CA SER A 61 3.29 -2.10 12.02
C SER A 61 2.97 -1.43 13.36
N ASN A 62 1.98 -0.52 13.35
CA ASN A 62 1.51 0.11 14.58
C ASN A 62 0.85 -0.90 15.54
N ILE A 63 0.06 -1.83 15.00
CA ILE A 63 -0.55 -2.90 15.79
C ILE A 63 0.52 -3.78 16.45
N ILE A 64 1.59 -4.13 15.73
CA ILE A 64 2.71 -4.92 16.28
C ILE A 64 3.32 -4.20 17.49
N ALA A 65 3.60 -2.90 17.41
CA ALA A 65 4.12 -2.12 18.52
C ALA A 65 3.14 -2.06 19.69
N ASN A 66 1.86 -1.84 19.43
CA ASN A 66 0.81 -1.86 20.47
C ASN A 66 0.71 -3.22 21.18
N GLU A 67 0.73 -4.32 20.43
CA GLU A 67 0.67 -5.67 20.98
C GLU A 67 1.95 -6.04 21.78
N LEU A 68 3.11 -5.51 21.38
CA LEU A 68 4.36 -5.63 22.16
C LEU A 68 4.34 -4.75 23.41
N GLY A 69 3.56 -3.67 23.42
CA GLY A 69 3.51 -2.69 24.52
C GLY A 69 4.74 -1.78 24.58
N VAL A 70 5.28 -1.39 23.41
CA VAL A 70 6.52 -0.62 23.27
C VAL A 70 6.29 0.64 22.44
N GLY A 71 7.28 1.54 22.42
CA GLY A 71 7.26 2.75 21.60
C GLY A 71 7.22 2.45 20.10
N PHE A 72 6.58 3.35 19.33
CA PHE A 72 6.48 3.24 17.87
C PHE A 72 6.97 4.52 17.23
N LYS A 73 8.11 4.47 16.53
CA LYS A 73 8.65 5.58 15.76
C LYS A 73 8.49 5.34 14.27
N VAL A 74 8.06 6.36 13.56
CA VAL A 74 7.75 6.30 12.12
C VAL A 74 8.67 7.22 11.36
N THR A 75 9.28 6.67 10.31
CA THR A 75 10.01 7.43 9.31
C THR A 75 9.78 6.83 7.92
N SER A 76 10.46 7.31 6.90
CA SER A 76 10.38 6.76 5.55
C SER A 76 11.74 6.81 4.85
N GLY A 77 11.95 5.94 3.85
CA GLY A 77 13.19 5.91 3.07
C GLY A 77 13.59 7.29 2.53
N PRO A 78 12.69 8.04 1.89
CA PRO A 78 13.01 9.39 1.37
C PRO A 78 13.39 10.43 2.41
N VAL A 79 13.00 10.27 3.67
CA VAL A 79 13.33 11.20 4.78
C VAL A 79 14.71 10.90 5.34
N LEU A 80 15.16 9.66 5.26
CA LEU A 80 16.48 9.21 5.72
C LEU A 80 17.53 9.45 4.61
N ASP A 81 17.88 10.69 4.36
CA ASP A 81 18.80 11.06 3.27
C ASP A 81 20.28 10.83 3.66
N LYS A 82 20.60 11.02 4.94
CA LYS A 82 21.97 10.96 5.46
C LYS A 82 22.10 9.99 6.63
N PRO A 83 23.29 9.39 6.85
CA PRO A 83 23.53 8.55 8.03
C PRO A 83 23.18 9.19 9.37
N GLY A 84 23.36 10.52 9.50
CA GLY A 84 22.98 11.26 10.70
C GLY A 84 21.48 11.25 11.00
N ASP A 85 20.62 11.24 9.96
CA ASP A 85 19.17 11.17 10.13
C ASP A 85 18.77 9.81 10.71
N LEU A 86 19.38 8.74 10.19
CA LEU A 86 19.18 7.39 10.69
C LEU A 86 19.70 7.24 12.13
N ALA A 87 20.90 7.76 12.40
CA ALA A 87 21.52 7.70 13.73
C ALA A 87 20.65 8.41 14.77
N GLY A 88 20.14 9.62 14.45
CA GLY A 88 19.23 10.36 15.34
C GLY A 88 17.95 9.58 15.64
N GLY A 89 17.39 8.91 14.63
CA GLY A 89 16.23 8.03 14.81
C GLY A 89 16.54 6.83 15.73
N LEU A 90 17.65 6.13 15.49
CA LEU A 90 18.04 4.93 16.22
C LEU A 90 18.47 5.21 17.67
N THR A 91 19.27 6.24 17.90
CA THR A 91 19.75 6.60 19.27
C THR A 91 18.63 7.07 20.20
N SER A 92 17.50 7.47 19.63
CA SER A 92 16.33 7.92 20.38
C SER A 92 15.35 6.80 20.72
N LEU A 93 15.64 5.54 20.33
CA LEU A 93 14.83 4.37 20.67
C LEU A 93 15.11 3.89 22.09
N GLU A 94 14.08 3.50 22.78
CA GLU A 94 14.18 2.76 24.03
C GLU A 94 14.26 1.24 23.76
N LYS A 95 14.53 0.48 24.82
CA LYS A 95 14.66 -0.98 24.71
C LYS A 95 13.38 -1.62 24.17
N ASN A 96 13.54 -2.42 23.11
CA ASN A 96 12.49 -3.15 22.41
C ASN A 96 11.51 -2.28 21.59
N ASP A 97 11.75 -0.97 21.47
CA ASP A 97 10.95 -0.09 20.62
C ASP A 97 10.90 -0.55 19.17
N VAL A 98 9.87 -0.14 18.47
CA VAL A 98 9.68 -0.39 17.04
C VAL A 98 10.04 0.85 16.25
N LEU A 99 11.00 0.73 15.32
CA LEU A 99 11.25 1.68 14.26
C LEU A 99 10.57 1.21 12.98
N PHE A 100 9.64 2.00 12.47
CA PHE A 100 8.98 1.74 11.19
C PHE A 100 9.55 2.63 10.09
N ILE A 101 10.04 2.01 9.00
CA ILE A 101 10.53 2.71 7.81
C ILE A 101 9.60 2.38 6.64
N ASP A 102 8.79 3.37 6.22
CA ASP A 102 7.96 3.23 5.02
C ASP A 102 8.80 3.45 3.77
N GLU A 103 8.42 2.78 2.66
CA GLU A 103 9.16 2.81 1.39
C GLU A 103 10.67 2.57 1.57
N ILE A 104 11.02 1.54 2.36
CA ILE A 104 12.42 1.23 2.73
C ILE A 104 13.33 0.99 1.52
N HIS A 105 12.77 0.59 0.37
CA HIS A 105 13.51 0.42 -0.90
C HIS A 105 14.07 1.73 -1.47
N ARG A 106 13.68 2.89 -0.90
CA ARG A 106 14.14 4.21 -1.31
C ARG A 106 15.28 4.75 -0.44
N LEU A 107 15.80 3.95 0.46
CA LEU A 107 17.01 4.29 1.20
C LEU A 107 18.20 4.46 0.24
N SER A 108 19.06 5.43 0.51
CA SER A 108 20.33 5.55 -0.20
C SER A 108 21.25 4.39 0.19
N PRO A 109 22.13 3.90 -0.71
CA PRO A 109 23.07 2.81 -0.40
C PRO A 109 23.92 3.09 0.86
N ILE A 110 24.30 4.35 1.07
CA ILE A 110 25.08 4.76 2.24
C ILE A 110 24.27 4.55 3.52
N VAL A 111 23.04 5.01 3.57
CA VAL A 111 22.16 4.84 4.75
C VAL A 111 21.84 3.37 5.00
N GLU A 112 21.69 2.59 3.92
CA GLU A 112 21.45 1.14 4.01
C GLU A 112 22.62 0.40 4.68
N GLU A 113 23.88 0.77 4.38
CA GLU A 113 25.07 0.17 5.02
C GLU A 113 25.10 0.42 6.54
N TYR A 114 24.75 1.64 6.99
CA TYR A 114 24.64 1.93 8.41
C TYR A 114 23.52 1.12 9.09
N LEU A 115 22.44 0.88 8.36
CA LEU A 115 21.30 0.09 8.86
C LEU A 115 21.71 -1.38 9.09
N TYR A 116 22.61 -1.93 8.28
CA TYR A 116 23.08 -3.33 8.46
C TYR A 116 23.65 -3.57 9.84
N SER A 117 24.65 -2.75 10.28
CA SER A 117 25.28 -2.87 11.60
C SER A 117 24.27 -2.62 12.73
N ALA A 118 23.36 -1.68 12.52
CA ALA A 118 22.31 -1.42 13.49
C ALA A 118 21.35 -2.60 13.68
N MET A 119 21.03 -3.34 12.61
CA MET A 119 20.14 -4.52 12.66
C MET A 119 20.84 -5.77 13.24
N GLU A 120 22.11 -5.98 12.94
CA GLU A 120 22.83 -7.19 13.36
C GLU A 120 23.41 -7.07 14.77
N ASP A 121 24.11 -5.95 15.04
CA ASP A 121 24.92 -5.78 16.23
C ASP A 121 24.38 -4.77 17.23
N TYR A 122 23.25 -4.10 16.91
CA TYR A 122 22.73 -2.97 17.67
C TYR A 122 23.78 -1.89 17.89
N ARG A 123 24.51 -1.55 16.83
CA ARG A 123 25.58 -0.54 16.83
C ARG A 123 25.53 0.29 15.56
N ILE A 124 26.01 1.51 15.66
CA ILE A 124 26.18 2.39 14.51
C ILE A 124 27.52 3.10 14.60
N ASP A 125 28.30 3.04 13.52
CA ASP A 125 29.59 3.72 13.41
C ASP A 125 29.42 5.03 12.64
N ILE A 126 29.59 6.16 13.31
CA ILE A 126 29.45 7.48 12.70
C ILE A 126 30.82 8.04 12.40
N VAL A 127 31.09 8.37 11.14
CA VAL A 127 32.30 9.06 10.70
C VAL A 127 32.11 10.56 10.90
N ILE A 128 32.92 11.16 11.79
CA ILE A 128 32.79 12.60 12.18
C ILE A 128 33.51 13.52 11.21
N ASP A 129 34.66 13.11 10.67
CA ASP A 129 35.50 13.92 9.80
C ASP A 129 35.79 13.26 8.46
N LYS A 130 36.08 14.10 7.43
CA LYS A 130 36.51 13.61 6.11
C LYS A 130 38.01 13.83 5.97
N GLY A 131 38.75 12.85 5.45
CA GLY A 131 40.18 12.95 5.15
C GLY A 131 41.06 12.07 6.01
N PRO A 132 42.40 12.27 6.00
CA PRO A 132 43.38 11.44 6.72
C PRO A 132 43.19 11.42 8.24
N SER A 133 42.45 12.37 8.81
CA SER A 133 42.14 12.46 10.24
C SER A 133 40.71 11.99 10.58
N ALA A 134 40.07 11.29 9.68
CA ALA A 134 38.70 10.79 9.90
C ALA A 134 38.67 9.91 11.17
N ARG A 135 37.76 10.22 12.07
CA ARG A 135 37.48 9.46 13.28
C ARG A 135 36.07 8.86 13.17
N SER A 136 35.96 7.60 13.50
CA SER A 136 34.64 6.98 13.69
C SER A 136 34.33 6.91 15.19
N ILE A 137 33.09 7.21 15.54
CA ILE A 137 32.55 6.94 16.87
C ILE A 137 31.54 5.83 16.73
N GLN A 138 31.75 4.75 17.47
CA GLN A 138 30.80 3.67 17.61
C GLN A 138 29.80 4.03 18.72
N ILE A 139 28.52 3.92 18.42
CA ILE A 139 27.42 4.15 19.35
C ILE A 139 26.65 2.85 19.50
N ASP A 140 26.56 2.35 20.73
CA ASP A 140 25.71 1.21 21.06
C ASP A 140 24.25 1.65 21.10
N LEU A 141 23.37 0.81 20.54
CA LEU A 141 21.93 1.06 20.45
C LEU A 141 21.19 0.13 21.42
N ALA A 142 20.08 0.58 21.95
CA ALA A 142 19.17 -0.32 22.64
C ALA A 142 18.62 -1.36 21.64
N PRO A 143 18.46 -2.64 22.02
CA PRO A 143 17.78 -3.62 21.17
C PRO A 143 16.42 -3.11 20.72
N PHE A 144 16.14 -3.17 19.42
CA PHE A 144 14.93 -2.64 18.80
C PHE A 144 14.43 -3.57 17.71
N THR A 145 13.18 -3.39 17.31
CA THR A 145 12.62 -4.07 16.15
C THR A 145 12.51 -3.08 14.99
N LEU A 146 13.15 -3.41 13.86
CA LEU A 146 12.91 -2.70 12.61
C LEU A 146 11.74 -3.33 11.88
N ILE A 147 10.76 -2.51 11.49
CA ILE A 147 9.71 -2.92 10.55
C ILE A 147 9.89 -2.10 9.26
N GLY A 148 10.34 -2.76 8.20
CA GLY A 148 10.43 -2.17 6.88
C GLY A 148 9.15 -2.41 6.08
N ALA A 149 8.64 -1.39 5.39
CA ALA A 149 7.53 -1.54 4.46
C ALA A 149 7.96 -1.15 3.04
N THR A 150 7.50 -1.91 2.04
CA THR A 150 7.78 -1.61 0.64
C THR A 150 6.66 -2.07 -0.28
N THR A 151 6.43 -1.30 -1.34
CA THR A 151 5.60 -1.70 -2.48
C THR A 151 6.41 -2.46 -3.53
N ARG A 152 7.73 -2.33 -3.52
CA ARG A 152 8.69 -2.85 -4.51
C ARG A 152 9.77 -3.71 -3.86
N SER A 153 9.40 -4.90 -3.37
CA SER A 153 10.34 -5.79 -2.70
C SER A 153 11.52 -6.23 -3.60
N GLY A 154 11.34 -6.20 -4.93
CA GLY A 154 12.40 -6.49 -5.90
C GLY A 154 13.52 -5.44 -5.95
N LEU A 155 13.30 -4.22 -5.45
CA LEU A 155 14.30 -3.16 -5.40
C LEU A 155 15.15 -3.20 -4.13
N LEU A 156 14.78 -4.01 -3.13
CA LEU A 156 15.61 -4.20 -1.94
C LEU A 156 16.87 -4.95 -2.30
N THR A 157 18.00 -4.52 -1.76
CA THR A 157 19.27 -5.24 -1.89
C THR A 157 19.19 -6.60 -1.19
N SER A 158 19.90 -7.58 -1.70
CA SER A 158 19.94 -8.92 -1.09
C SER A 158 20.44 -8.88 0.36
N PRO A 159 21.47 -8.10 0.70
CA PRO A 159 21.94 -7.98 2.09
C PRO A 159 20.89 -7.43 3.05
N LEU A 160 20.16 -6.37 2.65
CA LEU A 160 19.09 -5.82 3.49
C LEU A 160 17.96 -6.83 3.69
N ARG A 161 17.55 -7.48 2.61
CA ARG A 161 16.45 -8.48 2.67
C ARG A 161 16.80 -9.65 3.60
N ALA A 162 18.04 -10.13 3.58
CA ALA A 162 18.49 -11.25 4.40
C ALA A 162 18.47 -10.96 5.91
N ARG A 163 18.47 -9.68 6.31
CA ARG A 163 18.44 -9.26 7.71
C ARG A 163 17.05 -9.24 8.33
N PHE A 164 16.02 -9.37 7.51
CA PHE A 164 14.65 -9.50 8.02
C PHE A 164 14.35 -10.96 8.33
N GLY A 165 14.28 -11.31 9.63
CA GLY A 165 13.91 -12.65 10.08
C GLY A 165 12.46 -13.01 9.80
N ILE A 166 11.59 -11.99 9.74
CA ILE A 166 10.16 -12.14 9.46
C ILE A 166 9.83 -11.43 8.15
N ASN A 167 9.37 -12.18 7.15
CA ASN A 167 9.00 -11.62 5.84
C ASN A 167 7.53 -11.93 5.54
N MET A 168 6.70 -10.89 5.39
CA MET A 168 5.26 -10.97 5.23
C MET A 168 4.79 -10.30 3.95
N HIS A 169 4.18 -11.08 3.06
CA HIS A 169 3.53 -10.58 1.86
C HIS A 169 2.06 -10.29 2.15
N LEU A 170 1.62 -9.06 1.90
CA LEU A 170 0.23 -8.66 1.97
C LEU A 170 -0.40 -8.74 0.58
N GLU A 171 -1.56 -9.38 0.51
CA GLU A 171 -2.32 -9.58 -0.73
C GLU A 171 -3.55 -8.68 -0.78
N TYR A 172 -4.11 -8.54 -1.97
CA TYR A 172 -5.40 -7.86 -2.13
C TYR A 172 -6.48 -8.57 -1.33
N TYR A 173 -7.39 -7.79 -0.77
CA TYR A 173 -8.50 -8.28 0.01
C TYR A 173 -9.63 -8.80 -0.89
N ASP A 174 -10.30 -9.85 -0.45
CA ASP A 174 -11.53 -10.31 -1.06
C ASP A 174 -12.70 -9.36 -0.76
N MET A 175 -13.75 -9.48 -1.56
CA MET A 175 -14.94 -8.63 -1.45
C MET A 175 -15.65 -8.77 -0.10
N GLU A 176 -15.69 -9.98 0.47
CA GLU A 176 -16.37 -10.21 1.76
C GLU A 176 -15.64 -9.53 2.91
N THR A 177 -14.31 -9.63 2.92
CA THR A 177 -13.47 -8.96 3.91
C THR A 177 -13.57 -7.44 3.79
N LEU A 178 -13.54 -6.89 2.56
CA LEU A 178 -13.75 -5.44 2.35
C LEU A 178 -15.14 -4.99 2.76
N THR A 179 -16.17 -5.78 2.52
CA THR A 179 -17.53 -5.48 2.98
C THR A 179 -17.59 -5.35 4.51
N LYS A 180 -16.93 -6.26 5.23
CA LYS A 180 -16.81 -6.17 6.70
C LYS A 180 -16.06 -4.92 7.15
N ILE A 181 -14.98 -4.55 6.44
CA ILE A 181 -14.23 -3.31 6.72
C ILE A 181 -15.09 -2.08 6.49
N VAL A 182 -15.86 -2.02 5.39
CA VAL A 182 -16.78 -0.90 5.11
C VAL A 182 -17.84 -0.77 6.21
N LEU A 183 -18.49 -1.87 6.59
CA LEU A 183 -19.50 -1.87 7.66
C LEU A 183 -18.92 -1.44 9.00
N ARG A 184 -17.72 -1.96 9.37
CA ARG A 184 -17.03 -1.53 10.58
C ARG A 184 -16.71 -0.03 10.55
N SER A 185 -16.20 0.44 9.43
CA SER A 185 -15.85 1.86 9.24
C SER A 185 -17.10 2.76 9.29
N ALA A 186 -18.20 2.35 8.66
CA ALA A 186 -19.47 3.06 8.74
C ALA A 186 -19.99 3.17 10.19
N ASN A 187 -19.87 2.08 10.95
CA ASN A 187 -20.26 2.07 12.37
C ASN A 187 -19.40 3.02 13.22
N ILE A 188 -18.07 3.05 13.02
CA ILE A 188 -17.15 3.98 13.70
C ILE A 188 -17.52 5.45 13.36
N LEU A 189 -17.98 5.70 12.15
CA LEU A 189 -18.40 7.02 11.68
C LEU A 189 -19.83 7.37 12.10
N ASN A 190 -20.53 6.50 12.84
CA ASN A 190 -21.93 6.65 13.22
C ASN A 190 -22.87 6.88 12.01
N VAL A 191 -22.61 6.16 10.92
CA VAL A 191 -23.44 6.19 9.69
C VAL A 191 -24.04 4.82 9.49
N LYS A 192 -25.36 4.78 9.32
CA LYS A 192 -26.05 3.54 8.97
C LYS A 192 -25.74 3.19 7.52
N CYS A 193 -25.21 1.99 7.30
CA CYS A 193 -24.86 1.47 5.99
C CYS A 193 -25.45 0.08 5.80
N GLU A 194 -26.26 -0.08 4.77
CA GLU A 194 -26.84 -1.37 4.42
C GLU A 194 -25.80 -2.33 3.89
N LEU A 195 -26.00 -3.62 4.12
CA LEU A 195 -25.08 -4.68 3.64
C LEU A 195 -24.86 -4.62 2.12
N ASN A 196 -25.94 -4.37 1.35
CA ASN A 196 -25.84 -4.30 -0.10
C ASN A 196 -25.11 -3.06 -0.58
N ALA A 197 -25.24 -1.93 0.13
CA ALA A 197 -24.44 -0.72 -0.12
C ALA A 197 -22.96 -0.96 0.20
N ALA A 198 -22.66 -1.60 1.31
CA ALA A 198 -21.29 -1.93 1.68
C ALA A 198 -20.63 -2.90 0.66
N ARG A 199 -21.38 -3.87 0.14
CA ARG A 199 -20.92 -4.75 -0.94
C ARG A 199 -20.64 -3.97 -2.23
N GLU A 200 -21.49 -3.02 -2.59
CA GLU A 200 -21.29 -2.18 -3.77
C GLU A 200 -20.00 -1.33 -3.65
N ILE A 201 -19.77 -0.72 -2.48
CA ILE A 201 -18.52 0.00 -2.21
C ILE A 201 -17.32 -0.94 -2.24
N ALA A 202 -17.42 -2.10 -1.61
CA ALA A 202 -16.35 -3.10 -1.56
C ALA A 202 -15.97 -3.62 -2.95
N SER A 203 -16.95 -3.89 -3.83
CA SER A 203 -16.72 -4.39 -5.17
C SER A 203 -15.91 -3.42 -6.04
N ARG A 204 -16.06 -2.11 -5.81
CA ARG A 204 -15.33 -1.06 -6.55
C ARG A 204 -14.07 -0.56 -5.84
N SER A 205 -13.66 -1.22 -4.74
CA SER A 205 -12.51 -0.81 -3.90
C SER A 205 -11.15 -1.39 -4.32
N ARG A 206 -11.06 -1.99 -5.50
CA ARG A 206 -9.82 -2.53 -6.07
C ARG A 206 -9.06 -3.50 -5.14
N GLY A 207 -9.75 -4.19 -4.25
CA GLY A 207 -9.13 -5.08 -3.29
C GLY A 207 -8.35 -4.38 -2.16
N THR A 208 -8.53 -3.08 -1.93
CA THR A 208 -7.74 -2.33 -0.94
C THR A 208 -8.59 -1.62 0.11
N PRO A 209 -8.31 -1.80 1.41
CA PRO A 209 -9.02 -1.12 2.49
C PRO A 209 -8.96 0.41 2.42
N ARG A 210 -7.83 0.98 1.95
CA ARG A 210 -7.68 2.43 1.80
C ARG A 210 -8.71 2.99 0.82
N ILE A 211 -8.87 2.36 -0.35
CA ILE A 211 -9.85 2.79 -1.36
C ILE A 211 -11.26 2.56 -0.82
N ALA A 212 -11.55 1.43 -0.17
CA ALA A 212 -12.85 1.15 0.42
C ALA A 212 -13.28 2.26 1.41
N ASN A 213 -12.39 2.67 2.30
CA ASN A 213 -12.66 3.75 3.25
C ASN A 213 -12.79 5.12 2.58
N ALA A 214 -11.98 5.39 1.55
CA ALA A 214 -12.09 6.63 0.77
C ALA A 214 -13.43 6.71 0.03
N LEU A 215 -13.88 5.62 -0.59
CA LEU A 215 -15.18 5.54 -1.24
C LEU A 215 -16.32 5.68 -0.24
N LEU A 216 -16.27 4.98 0.90
CA LEU A 216 -17.27 5.13 1.96
C LEU A 216 -17.42 6.58 2.41
N ARG A 217 -16.30 7.30 2.56
CA ARG A 217 -16.33 8.73 2.91
C ARG A 217 -17.08 9.55 1.88
N ARG A 218 -16.79 9.34 0.60
CA ARG A 218 -17.49 10.07 -0.48
C ARG A 218 -18.97 9.71 -0.56
N VAL A 219 -19.30 8.42 -0.48
CA VAL A 219 -20.70 7.96 -0.48
C VAL A 219 -21.47 8.55 0.71
N ARG A 220 -20.83 8.66 1.89
CA ARG A 220 -21.43 9.35 3.04
C ARG A 220 -21.74 10.81 2.75
N ASP A 221 -20.83 11.54 2.09
CA ASP A 221 -21.08 12.94 1.72
C ASP A 221 -22.31 13.06 0.83
N PHE A 222 -22.48 12.15 -0.14
CA PHE A 222 -23.69 12.09 -0.98
C PHE A 222 -24.94 11.71 -0.18
N ALA A 223 -24.85 10.74 0.72
CA ALA A 223 -25.98 10.33 1.55
C ALA A 223 -26.50 11.49 2.42
N GLN A 224 -25.61 12.32 2.95
CA GLN A 224 -25.97 13.49 3.76
C GLN A 224 -26.61 14.61 2.93
N VAL A 225 -26.16 14.82 1.71
CA VAL A 225 -26.62 15.96 0.88
C VAL A 225 -27.79 15.59 -0.04
N LYS A 226 -27.83 14.37 -0.54
CA LYS A 226 -28.80 13.90 -1.53
C LYS A 226 -29.82 12.90 -0.97
N GLY A 227 -29.57 12.36 0.23
CA GLY A 227 -30.40 11.38 0.90
C GLY A 227 -30.83 11.86 2.30
N ASN A 228 -31.12 10.90 3.16
CA ASN A 228 -31.49 11.09 4.57
C ASN A 228 -30.33 10.90 5.54
N GLY A 229 -29.11 10.71 5.04
CA GLY A 229 -27.91 10.41 5.81
C GLY A 229 -27.57 8.91 5.91
N ASP A 230 -28.51 8.02 5.61
CA ASP A 230 -28.28 6.57 5.55
C ASP A 230 -27.68 6.17 4.19
N ILE A 231 -26.82 5.18 4.19
CA ILE A 231 -26.20 4.65 2.97
C ILE A 231 -26.93 3.38 2.57
N ASP A 232 -27.90 3.50 1.70
CA ASP A 232 -28.55 2.39 1.00
C ASP A 232 -27.85 2.06 -0.32
N LYS A 233 -28.27 0.98 -0.99
CA LYS A 233 -27.69 0.57 -2.27
C LYS A 233 -27.87 1.63 -3.37
N ALA A 234 -29.00 2.33 -3.40
CA ALA A 234 -29.30 3.30 -4.44
C ALA A 234 -28.37 4.51 -4.34
N ILE A 235 -28.17 5.05 -3.13
CA ILE A 235 -27.27 6.17 -2.91
C ILE A 235 -25.80 5.75 -3.13
N ALA A 236 -25.42 4.51 -2.79
CA ALA A 236 -24.08 4.00 -3.06
C ALA A 236 -23.81 3.94 -4.57
N CYS A 237 -24.70 3.33 -5.35
CA CYS A 237 -24.56 3.29 -6.82
C CYS A 237 -24.50 4.69 -7.44
N PHE A 238 -25.46 5.56 -7.08
CA PHE A 238 -25.49 6.93 -7.56
C PHE A 238 -24.21 7.71 -7.28
N SER A 239 -23.69 7.59 -6.05
CA SER A 239 -22.47 8.28 -5.64
C SER A 239 -21.25 7.80 -6.42
N LEU A 240 -21.09 6.48 -6.58
CA LEU A 240 -19.97 5.88 -7.27
C LEU A 240 -19.98 6.22 -8.77
N GLU A 241 -21.17 6.27 -9.39
CA GLU A 241 -21.33 6.73 -10.77
C GLU A 241 -21.00 8.22 -10.91
N ALA A 242 -21.47 9.06 -9.99
CA ALA A 242 -21.15 10.50 -9.97
C ALA A 242 -19.65 10.77 -9.79
N LEU A 243 -18.92 9.85 -9.15
CA LEU A 243 -17.45 9.88 -9.01
C LEU A 243 -16.70 9.27 -10.20
N ASN A 244 -17.42 8.86 -11.26
CA ASN A 244 -16.86 8.16 -12.43
C ASN A 244 -16.11 6.88 -12.08
N ILE A 245 -16.58 6.14 -11.07
CA ILE A 245 -16.05 4.84 -10.70
C ILE A 245 -17.00 3.78 -11.22
N ASP A 246 -16.55 3.01 -12.18
CA ASP A 246 -17.36 2.01 -12.85
C ASP A 246 -17.52 0.71 -12.03
N ARG A 247 -18.24 -0.26 -12.60
CA ARG A 247 -18.53 -1.55 -11.95
C ARG A 247 -17.29 -2.38 -11.61
N TYR A 248 -16.16 -2.14 -12.27
CA TYR A 248 -14.88 -2.81 -12.00
C TYR A 248 -14.00 -2.00 -11.04
N GLY A 249 -14.45 -0.84 -10.59
CA GLY A 249 -13.66 0.07 -9.77
C GLY A 249 -12.63 0.88 -10.57
N LEU A 250 -12.77 0.93 -11.89
CA LEU A 250 -11.93 1.77 -12.75
C LEU A 250 -12.39 3.22 -12.66
N ASP A 251 -11.43 4.11 -12.48
CA ASP A 251 -11.69 5.55 -12.47
C ASP A 251 -11.48 6.18 -13.86
N GLN A 252 -11.60 7.50 -13.91
CA GLN A 252 -11.45 8.25 -15.16
C GLN A 252 -10.06 8.08 -15.78
N ILE A 253 -8.99 7.98 -14.98
CA ILE A 253 -7.61 7.85 -15.47
C ILE A 253 -7.37 6.43 -16.00
N ASP A 254 -7.87 5.39 -15.32
CA ASP A 254 -7.81 4.01 -15.82
C ASP A 254 -8.48 3.90 -17.20
N ASN A 255 -9.72 4.40 -17.29
CA ASN A 255 -10.46 4.35 -18.55
C ASN A 255 -9.79 5.18 -19.66
N LYS A 256 -9.21 6.34 -19.31
CA LYS A 256 -8.42 7.15 -20.25
C LYS A 256 -7.14 6.44 -20.68
N LEU A 257 -6.48 5.68 -19.78
CA LEU A 257 -5.30 4.88 -20.07
C LEU A 257 -5.63 3.78 -21.09
N LEU A 258 -6.65 2.97 -20.80
CA LEU A 258 -7.11 1.92 -21.70
C LEU A 258 -7.52 2.48 -23.07
N THR A 259 -8.32 3.54 -23.08
CA THR A 259 -8.75 4.23 -24.30
C THR A 259 -7.56 4.75 -25.12
N THR A 260 -6.57 5.35 -24.44
CA THR A 260 -5.37 5.88 -25.10
C THR A 260 -4.56 4.77 -25.78
N ILE A 261 -4.39 3.62 -25.10
CA ILE A 261 -3.68 2.49 -25.70
C ILE A 261 -4.45 1.93 -26.91
N ILE A 262 -5.76 1.83 -26.84
CA ILE A 262 -6.59 1.34 -27.93
C ILE A 262 -6.55 2.31 -29.13
N ASP A 263 -6.88 3.58 -28.89
CA ASP A 263 -7.14 4.52 -29.98
C ASP A 263 -5.86 5.05 -30.61
N LYS A 264 -4.86 5.39 -29.81
CA LYS A 264 -3.64 5.99 -30.30
C LYS A 264 -2.58 4.96 -30.69
N PHE A 265 -2.60 3.78 -30.03
CA PHE A 265 -1.55 2.77 -30.20
C PHE A 265 -2.08 1.41 -30.65
N LYS A 266 -3.31 1.35 -31.18
CA LYS A 266 -3.93 0.14 -31.77
C LYS A 266 -3.92 -1.07 -30.81
N GLY A 267 -4.07 -0.83 -29.51
CA GLY A 267 -4.06 -1.87 -28.47
C GLY A 267 -2.66 -2.22 -27.93
N GLY A 268 -1.62 -1.62 -28.42
CA GLY A 268 -0.23 -1.87 -28.02
C GLY A 268 0.53 -2.86 -28.93
N PRO A 269 1.77 -3.25 -28.56
CA PRO A 269 2.49 -2.84 -27.35
C PRO A 269 3.01 -1.40 -27.39
N VAL A 270 2.95 -0.70 -26.25
CA VAL A 270 3.40 0.69 -26.11
C VAL A 270 4.19 0.88 -24.80
N GLY A 271 5.27 1.67 -24.87
CA GLY A 271 6.12 1.96 -23.72
C GLY A 271 5.41 2.81 -22.67
N LEU A 272 5.75 2.57 -21.39
CA LEU A 272 5.14 3.29 -20.24
C LEU A 272 5.30 4.82 -20.37
N THR A 273 6.50 5.30 -20.70
CA THR A 273 6.79 6.73 -20.84
C THR A 273 5.95 7.36 -21.97
N THR A 274 5.71 6.63 -23.06
CA THR A 274 4.87 7.09 -24.17
C THR A 274 3.40 7.23 -23.73
N ILE A 275 2.89 6.26 -22.95
CA ILE A 275 1.54 6.32 -22.38
C ILE A 275 1.44 7.51 -21.43
N ALA A 276 2.39 7.66 -20.51
CA ALA A 276 2.44 8.74 -19.54
C ALA A 276 2.40 10.12 -20.20
N THR A 277 3.25 10.32 -21.22
CA THR A 277 3.26 11.56 -22.03
C THR A 277 1.91 11.80 -22.70
N ALA A 278 1.29 10.75 -23.26
CA ALA A 278 0.00 10.88 -23.95
C ALA A 278 -1.17 11.20 -23.00
N LEU A 279 -1.04 10.86 -21.71
CA LEU A 279 -2.00 11.13 -20.66
C LEU A 279 -1.77 12.46 -19.92
N GLY A 280 -0.53 12.97 -19.98
CA GLY A 280 -0.06 14.10 -19.16
C GLY A 280 0.21 13.71 -17.71
N GLU A 281 0.61 12.43 -17.47
CA GLU A 281 0.87 11.86 -16.16
C GLU A 281 2.35 11.51 -15.96
N ASP A 282 2.77 11.32 -14.70
CA ASP A 282 4.10 10.82 -14.39
C ASP A 282 4.18 9.30 -14.65
N PRO A 283 5.24 8.79 -15.33
CA PRO A 283 5.41 7.36 -15.57
C PRO A 283 5.43 6.52 -14.28
N GLY A 284 6.05 7.01 -13.21
CA GLY A 284 6.08 6.32 -11.91
C GLY A 284 4.68 6.19 -11.31
N THR A 285 3.86 7.23 -11.41
CA THR A 285 2.46 7.17 -10.97
C THR A 285 1.66 6.11 -11.72
N LEU A 286 1.83 6.03 -13.05
CA LEU A 286 1.16 4.97 -13.82
C LEU A 286 1.60 3.58 -13.39
N GLU A 287 2.90 3.38 -13.18
CA GLU A 287 3.48 2.08 -12.80
C GLU A 287 3.10 1.64 -11.38
N GLU A 288 3.00 2.57 -10.44
CA GLU A 288 2.78 2.25 -9.04
C GLU A 288 1.30 2.23 -8.63
N VAL A 289 0.49 3.07 -9.25
CA VAL A 289 -0.90 3.28 -8.81
C VAL A 289 -1.91 2.59 -9.72
N TYR A 290 -1.77 2.73 -11.04
CA TYR A 290 -2.79 2.28 -12.00
C TYR A 290 -2.48 0.90 -12.57
N GLU A 291 -1.26 0.68 -13.07
CA GLU A 291 -0.87 -0.55 -13.76
C GLU A 291 -1.08 -1.82 -12.94
N PRO A 292 -0.74 -1.88 -11.62
CA PRO A 292 -0.87 -3.12 -10.85
C PRO A 292 -2.30 -3.65 -10.78
N PHE A 293 -3.27 -2.76 -10.64
CA PHE A 293 -4.68 -3.14 -10.61
C PHE A 293 -5.18 -3.57 -11.98
N LEU A 294 -4.84 -2.83 -13.03
CA LEU A 294 -5.24 -3.16 -14.40
C LEU A 294 -4.64 -4.48 -14.88
N ILE A 295 -3.42 -4.82 -14.45
CA ILE A 295 -2.80 -6.13 -14.73
C ILE A 295 -3.51 -7.23 -13.96
N LYS A 296 -3.75 -7.03 -12.64
CA LYS A 296 -4.43 -8.00 -11.78
C LYS A 296 -5.81 -8.37 -12.31
N GLU A 297 -6.58 -7.37 -12.73
CA GLU A 297 -7.93 -7.59 -13.29
C GLU A 297 -7.90 -8.03 -14.76
N GLY A 298 -6.72 -8.10 -15.38
CA GLY A 298 -6.56 -8.61 -16.73
C GLY A 298 -6.94 -7.62 -17.84
N PHE A 299 -7.01 -6.33 -17.57
CA PHE A 299 -7.25 -5.29 -18.60
C PHE A 299 -6.03 -5.01 -19.47
N ILE A 300 -4.84 -5.08 -18.87
CA ILE A 300 -3.57 -4.91 -19.56
C ILE A 300 -2.62 -6.06 -19.25
N LYS A 301 -1.67 -6.30 -20.14
CA LYS A 301 -0.54 -7.21 -19.92
C LYS A 301 0.78 -6.49 -20.19
N ARG A 302 1.81 -6.86 -19.43
CA ARG A 302 3.17 -6.37 -19.61
C ARG A 302 3.92 -7.33 -20.52
N THR A 303 4.49 -6.79 -21.59
CA THR A 303 5.33 -7.54 -22.54
C THR A 303 6.73 -6.93 -22.60
N PRO A 304 7.73 -7.62 -23.15
CA PRO A 304 9.08 -7.04 -23.37
C PRO A 304 9.09 -5.77 -24.22
N ARG A 305 8.07 -5.58 -25.06
CA ARG A 305 7.92 -4.40 -25.93
C ARG A 305 7.12 -3.27 -25.30
N GLY A 306 6.45 -3.52 -24.16
CA GLY A 306 5.58 -2.53 -23.52
C GLY A 306 4.27 -3.12 -23.02
N ARG A 307 3.26 -2.26 -22.89
CA ARG A 307 1.92 -2.59 -22.37
C ARG A 307 0.98 -2.84 -23.54
N GLU A 308 0.18 -3.88 -23.41
CA GLU A 308 -0.89 -4.21 -24.36
C GLU A 308 -2.21 -4.35 -23.62
N VAL A 309 -3.29 -3.87 -24.19
CA VAL A 309 -4.64 -4.14 -23.70
C VAL A 309 -5.10 -5.53 -24.08
N THR A 310 -5.97 -6.10 -23.26
CA THR A 310 -6.59 -7.42 -23.50
C THR A 310 -7.97 -7.27 -24.14
N ASP A 311 -8.57 -8.38 -24.56
CA ASP A 311 -9.93 -8.38 -25.07
C ASP A 311 -10.95 -7.91 -24.04
N LEU A 312 -10.67 -8.14 -22.74
CA LEU A 312 -11.47 -7.61 -21.64
C LEU A 312 -11.55 -6.08 -21.67
N ALA A 313 -10.44 -5.39 -21.96
CA ALA A 313 -10.44 -3.94 -22.07
C ALA A 313 -11.26 -3.44 -23.26
N TYR A 314 -11.21 -4.12 -24.40
CA TYR A 314 -12.06 -3.80 -25.56
C TYR A 314 -13.54 -3.97 -25.22
N THR A 315 -13.90 -5.11 -24.64
CA THR A 315 -15.28 -5.43 -24.22
C THR A 315 -15.78 -4.40 -23.20
N HIS A 316 -14.94 -4.05 -22.23
CA HIS A 316 -15.26 -3.07 -21.19
C HIS A 316 -15.62 -1.69 -21.78
N LEU A 317 -14.84 -1.24 -22.75
CA LEU A 317 -15.05 0.05 -23.41
C LEU A 317 -16.07 0.00 -24.56
N GLY A 318 -16.72 -1.16 -24.79
CA GLY A 318 -17.71 -1.34 -25.87
C GLY A 318 -17.08 -1.24 -27.26
N ARG A 319 -15.84 -1.69 -27.42
CA ARG A 319 -15.09 -1.62 -28.67
C ARG A 319 -14.74 -3.00 -29.21
N SER A 320 -14.58 -3.10 -30.53
CA SER A 320 -14.11 -4.33 -31.17
C SER A 320 -12.61 -4.21 -31.49
N ARG A 321 -11.87 -5.31 -31.38
CA ARG A 321 -10.47 -5.35 -31.80
C ARG A 321 -10.40 -5.20 -33.33
N VAL A 322 -9.63 -4.25 -33.82
CA VAL A 322 -9.43 -4.07 -35.27
C VAL A 322 -8.67 -5.31 -35.79
N GLY A 323 -9.38 -6.22 -36.46
CA GLY A 323 -8.83 -7.49 -36.96
C GLY A 323 -9.83 -8.65 -36.96
N GLU A 324 -10.90 -8.58 -36.18
CA GLU A 324 -12.04 -9.50 -36.24
C GLU A 324 -13.19 -8.92 -37.06
N GLN A 325 -12.90 -8.42 -38.26
CA GLN A 325 -13.93 -8.44 -39.29
C GLN A 325 -14.05 -9.90 -39.69
N GLY A 326 -15.10 -10.54 -39.18
CA GLY A 326 -15.47 -11.88 -39.56
C GLY A 326 -15.41 -12.03 -41.06
N PHE A 327 -14.76 -13.09 -41.51
CA PHE A 327 -15.01 -13.61 -42.83
C PHE A 327 -16.50 -13.93 -42.93
N LEU A 328 -17.28 -12.96 -43.38
CA LEU A 328 -18.56 -13.22 -43.98
C LEU A 328 -18.27 -13.73 -45.40
N PHE A 329 -18.04 -15.02 -45.50
CA PHE A 329 -18.18 -15.73 -46.74
C PHE A 329 -19.08 -16.93 -46.51
N ASP A 330 -20.22 -16.80 -47.17
CA ASP A 330 -21.26 -17.73 -47.60
C ASP A 330 -22.15 -18.35 -46.55
#